data_de47bd3cf3d2f2cffa3315a0c522a781
#
_entry.id   de47bd3cf3d2f2cffa3315a0c522a781
#
_cell.length_a   1.000
_cell.length_b   1.000
_cell.length_c   1.000
_cell.angle_alpha   90.00
_cell.angle_beta   90.00
_cell.angle_gamma   90.00
#
_symmetry.space_group_name_H-M   'P 1'
#
loop_
_entity.id
_entity.type
_entity.pdbx_description
1 polymer ?
#
loop_
_entity_poly.entity_id
_entity_poly.type
_entity_poly.pdbx_seq_one_letter_code
_entity_poly.pdbx_strand_id
1 'polypeptide(L)'
;MSVEPNLYKAIKLQYPSEIPLMISILPAMWIHNGAEMERVVKEYKHLFPENFHVDYSDPTRLAQGTYRVGTHVDEWGCVWSNLDEGMEAIVTGHPVKNPEDVFTLEIPKNRDGRLPHGFMYLRLLDLSGFENAMTMFAEEGEEIETLIDKVLTYNKIQIECAMDRFSEMAMFGDDLGMQSSLALGPERWRKYMKPCFAELYGMIKKRYPETLIYMHTDGCIHEIMPDLIECGVDMINPQFRANGIDNLVRVCRREQIIPINLDLDRQLLPFATPSQIHDHVAECVESLYLPQGGLGINLELNYEIPIDNCAAVLEALDKYRFYKG
;
A
#
# COMPACT_ATOMS: atom_id res chain seq x y z
N MET A 1 -9.17 -8.45 -13.63
CA MET A 1 -8.13 -7.90 -14.55
C MET A 1 -7.03 -8.95 -14.64
N SER A 2 -6.56 -9.27 -15.85
CA SER A 2 -5.42 -10.19 -15.99
C SER A 2 -4.17 -9.57 -15.37
N VAL A 3 -3.46 -10.35 -14.58
CA VAL A 3 -2.18 -9.92 -13.99
C VAL A 3 -1.17 -9.71 -15.10
N GLU A 4 -0.39 -8.62 -15.02
CA GLU A 4 0.70 -8.36 -15.97
C GLU A 4 1.68 -9.55 -15.97
N PRO A 5 2.09 -10.06 -17.14
CA PRO A 5 2.85 -11.31 -17.23
C PRO A 5 4.18 -11.31 -16.47
N ASN A 6 4.96 -10.20 -16.47
CA ASN A 6 6.21 -10.13 -15.72
C ASN A 6 5.97 -10.00 -14.21
N LEU A 7 4.90 -9.29 -13.79
CA LEU A 7 4.49 -9.25 -12.38
C LEU A 7 4.13 -10.65 -11.88
N TYR A 8 3.31 -11.39 -12.63
CA TYR A 8 2.97 -12.77 -12.31
C TYR A 8 4.23 -13.64 -12.16
N LYS A 9 5.14 -13.58 -13.13
CA LYS A 9 6.40 -14.34 -13.10
C LYS A 9 7.30 -13.92 -11.94
N ALA A 10 7.36 -12.62 -11.63
CA ALA A 10 8.14 -12.12 -10.48
C ALA A 10 7.60 -12.69 -9.17
N ILE A 11 6.28 -12.67 -8.97
CA ILE A 11 5.63 -13.23 -7.79
C ILE A 11 5.87 -14.75 -7.69
N LYS A 12 5.72 -15.48 -8.79
CA LYS A 12 5.85 -16.94 -8.83
C LYS A 12 7.29 -17.44 -9.03
N LEU A 13 8.28 -16.55 -9.04
CA LEU A 13 9.71 -16.87 -9.26
C LEU A 13 9.96 -17.63 -10.57
N GLN A 14 9.34 -17.19 -11.66
CA GLN A 14 9.32 -17.83 -12.96
C GLN A 14 10.13 -17.07 -14.03
N TYR A 15 11.26 -16.47 -13.64
CA TYR A 15 12.19 -15.80 -14.53
C TYR A 15 11.53 -14.73 -15.41
N PRO A 16 11.07 -13.62 -14.84
CA PRO A 16 10.51 -12.51 -15.62
C PRO A 16 11.56 -11.97 -16.60
N SER A 17 11.13 -11.49 -17.76
CA SER A 17 12.04 -10.91 -18.75
C SER A 17 12.61 -9.56 -18.33
N GLU A 18 11.91 -8.87 -17.45
CA GLU A 18 12.30 -7.59 -16.83
C GLU A 18 11.73 -7.50 -15.41
N ILE A 19 12.25 -6.59 -14.63
CA ILE A 19 11.68 -6.24 -13.30
C ILE A 19 10.36 -5.49 -13.55
N PRO A 20 9.21 -5.97 -13.06
CA PRO A 20 7.95 -5.29 -13.25
C PRO A 20 7.94 -3.96 -12.50
N LEU A 21 7.39 -2.94 -13.15
CA LEU A 21 7.24 -1.60 -12.59
C LEU A 21 5.76 -1.30 -12.34
N MET A 22 5.46 -0.74 -11.18
CA MET A 22 4.17 -0.13 -10.88
C MET A 22 4.41 1.37 -10.67
N ILE A 23 3.88 2.18 -11.58
CA ILE A 23 4.06 3.63 -11.56
C ILE A 23 2.71 4.29 -11.38
N SER A 24 2.54 5.01 -10.28
CA SER A 24 1.37 5.84 -9.99
C SER A 24 1.74 7.32 -9.97
N ILE A 25 0.82 8.15 -10.44
CA ILE A 25 0.95 9.60 -10.43
C ILE A 25 -0.28 10.13 -9.73
N LEU A 26 -0.10 10.73 -8.54
CA LEU A 26 -1.20 11.21 -7.72
C LEU A 26 -1.99 12.35 -8.40
N PRO A 27 -3.27 12.50 -8.10
CA PRO A 27 -4.10 13.57 -8.64
C PRO A 27 -3.48 14.96 -8.46
N ALA A 28 -2.88 15.24 -7.30
CA ALA A 28 -2.23 16.50 -7.00
C ALA A 28 -1.10 16.85 -8.00
N MET A 29 -0.32 15.86 -8.47
CA MET A 29 0.71 16.08 -9.50
C MET A 29 0.07 16.62 -10.79
N TRP A 30 -1.03 16.04 -11.22
CA TRP A 30 -1.73 16.48 -12.43
C TRP A 30 -2.40 17.85 -12.28
N ILE A 31 -2.90 18.15 -11.09
CA ILE A 31 -3.51 19.44 -10.76
C ILE A 31 -2.47 20.56 -10.81
N HIS A 32 -1.29 20.32 -10.23
CA HIS A 32 -0.24 21.35 -10.11
C HIS A 32 0.69 21.43 -11.33
N ASN A 33 1.01 20.28 -11.95
CA ASN A 33 2.06 20.20 -12.98
C ASN A 33 1.60 19.44 -14.24
N GLY A 34 0.31 19.44 -14.56
CA GLY A 34 -0.28 18.61 -15.61
C GLY A 34 0.45 18.62 -16.95
N ALA A 35 0.76 19.81 -17.49
CA ALA A 35 1.41 19.95 -18.78
C ALA A 35 2.86 19.45 -18.79
N GLU A 36 3.61 19.73 -17.72
CA GLU A 36 4.99 19.28 -17.56
C GLU A 36 5.03 17.77 -17.36
N MET A 37 4.14 17.23 -16.51
CA MET A 37 4.05 15.78 -16.26
C MET A 37 3.60 15.01 -17.51
N GLU A 38 2.67 15.56 -18.30
CA GLU A 38 2.29 14.98 -19.58
C GLU A 38 3.48 14.85 -20.54
N ARG A 39 4.37 15.87 -20.58
CA ARG A 39 5.59 15.83 -21.39
C ARG A 39 6.50 14.69 -20.93
N VAL A 40 6.73 14.53 -19.63
CA VAL A 40 7.54 13.46 -19.05
C VAL A 40 6.93 12.08 -19.37
N VAL A 41 5.62 11.93 -19.18
CA VAL A 41 4.91 10.67 -19.52
C VAL A 41 5.03 10.35 -21.02
N LYS A 42 4.97 11.33 -21.91
CA LYS A 42 5.16 11.13 -23.36
C LYS A 42 6.58 10.67 -23.70
N GLU A 43 7.59 11.20 -23.02
CA GLU A 43 9.00 10.83 -23.20
C GLU A 43 9.25 9.37 -22.79
N TYR A 44 8.67 8.95 -21.66
CA TYR A 44 8.78 7.58 -21.13
C TYR A 44 7.53 6.74 -21.38
N LYS A 45 6.80 6.99 -22.48
CA LYS A 45 5.51 6.35 -22.76
C LYS A 45 5.53 4.83 -22.68
N HIS A 46 6.64 4.21 -23.00
CA HIS A 46 6.82 2.74 -23.00
C HIS A 46 6.83 2.14 -21.56
N LEU A 47 6.94 2.96 -20.50
CA LEU A 47 6.81 2.55 -19.12
C LEU A 47 5.35 2.57 -18.63
N PHE A 48 4.44 3.12 -19.40
CA PHE A 48 3.02 3.26 -19.06
C PHE A 48 2.16 2.39 -19.99
N PRO A 49 0.93 2.05 -19.55
CA PRO A 49 -0.03 1.37 -20.41
C PRO A 49 -0.23 2.11 -21.76
N GLU A 50 -0.45 1.38 -22.85
CA GLU A 50 -0.55 1.93 -24.22
C GLU A 50 -1.54 3.09 -24.30
N ASN A 51 -2.67 2.99 -23.61
CA ASN A 51 -3.76 3.97 -23.58
C ASN A 51 -3.70 4.88 -22.36
N PHE A 52 -2.55 4.98 -21.67
CA PHE A 52 -2.42 5.86 -20.51
C PHE A 52 -2.60 7.32 -20.94
N HIS A 53 -3.61 7.94 -20.40
CA HIS A 53 -3.95 9.35 -20.60
C HIS A 53 -4.71 9.86 -19.39
N VAL A 54 -4.41 11.08 -18.97
CA VAL A 54 -5.10 11.79 -17.88
C VAL A 54 -5.64 13.10 -18.42
N ASP A 55 -6.93 13.33 -18.28
CA ASP A 55 -7.56 14.62 -18.57
C ASP A 55 -7.44 15.49 -17.32
N TYR A 56 -6.43 16.35 -17.31
CA TYR A 56 -6.17 17.32 -16.22
C TYR A 56 -6.77 18.71 -16.45
N SER A 57 -7.62 18.85 -17.47
CA SER A 57 -8.30 20.12 -17.76
C SER A 57 -9.33 20.53 -16.70
N ASP A 58 -9.83 19.56 -15.93
CA ASP A 58 -10.80 19.76 -14.86
C ASP A 58 -10.32 19.09 -13.56
N PRO A 59 -9.71 19.85 -12.64
CA PRO A 59 -9.25 19.33 -11.34
C PRO A 59 -10.33 18.60 -10.54
N THR A 60 -11.60 18.96 -10.68
CA THR A 60 -12.70 18.34 -9.93
C THR A 60 -12.96 16.89 -10.34
N ARG A 61 -12.49 16.49 -11.53
CA ARG A 61 -12.56 15.10 -11.99
C ARG A 61 -11.40 14.25 -11.48
N LEU A 62 -10.26 14.88 -11.18
CA LEU A 62 -9.08 14.21 -10.66
C LEU A 62 -9.20 13.93 -9.17
N ALA A 63 -9.62 14.93 -8.41
CA ALA A 63 -9.80 14.83 -6.98
C ALA A 63 -11.25 14.43 -6.65
N GLN A 64 -11.47 13.18 -6.27
CA GLN A 64 -12.79 12.66 -5.89
C GLN A 64 -12.73 12.00 -4.51
N GLY A 65 -13.87 11.96 -3.81
CA GLY A 65 -13.96 11.35 -2.48
C GLY A 65 -13.06 12.06 -1.48
N THR A 66 -12.20 11.32 -0.80
CA THR A 66 -11.26 11.83 0.21
C THR A 66 -10.14 12.70 -0.37
N TYR A 67 -9.91 12.67 -1.69
CA TYR A 67 -8.93 13.53 -2.37
C TYR A 67 -9.43 14.96 -2.65
N ARG A 68 -10.71 15.28 -2.37
CA ARG A 68 -11.24 16.65 -2.48
C ARG A 68 -11.05 17.41 -1.19
N VAL A 69 -10.69 18.69 -1.32
CA VAL A 69 -10.70 19.63 -0.19
C VAL A 69 -12.07 19.70 0.44
N GLY A 70 -12.11 19.64 1.77
CA GLY A 70 -13.33 19.69 2.55
C GLY A 70 -13.41 18.64 3.64
N THR A 71 -14.61 18.47 4.18
CA THR A 71 -14.89 17.50 5.24
C THR A 71 -15.89 16.46 4.75
N HIS A 72 -15.63 15.21 5.04
CA HIS A 72 -16.42 14.05 4.66
C HIS A 72 -16.62 13.15 5.88
N VAL A 73 -17.77 12.50 5.97
CA VAL A 73 -18.06 11.49 7.01
C VAL A 73 -18.25 10.16 6.30
N ASP A 74 -17.48 9.17 6.71
CA ASP A 74 -17.59 7.82 6.15
C ASP A 74 -18.73 7.01 6.79
N GLU A 75 -18.95 5.80 6.29
CA GLU A 75 -20.00 4.91 6.75
C GLU A 75 -19.86 4.44 8.21
N TRP A 76 -18.66 4.53 8.76
CA TRP A 76 -18.39 4.24 10.17
C TRP A 76 -18.61 5.45 11.08
N GLY A 77 -18.76 6.65 10.51
CA GLY A 77 -18.89 7.90 11.23
C GLY A 77 -17.55 8.59 11.51
N CYS A 78 -16.45 8.14 10.90
CA CYS A 78 -15.18 8.86 10.95
C CYS A 78 -15.28 10.15 10.14
N VAL A 79 -14.75 11.25 10.70
CA VAL A 79 -14.70 12.55 10.02
C VAL A 79 -13.35 12.68 9.35
N TRP A 80 -13.36 12.78 8.02
CA TRP A 80 -12.20 12.99 7.18
C TRP A 80 -12.08 14.45 6.80
N SER A 81 -10.89 15.01 6.89
CA SER A 81 -10.62 16.41 6.51
C SER A 81 -9.47 16.46 5.53
N ASN A 82 -9.67 17.18 4.43
CA ASN A 82 -8.66 17.40 3.41
C ASN A 82 -8.45 18.91 3.24
N LEU A 83 -7.19 19.34 3.24
CA LEU A 83 -6.76 20.73 3.06
C LEU A 83 -6.06 20.97 1.71
N ASP A 84 -5.75 19.89 0.97
CA ASP A 84 -4.95 19.97 -0.26
C ASP A 84 -5.58 19.11 -1.38
N GLU A 85 -6.03 19.77 -2.44
CA GLU A 85 -6.76 19.12 -3.55
C GLU A 85 -5.87 18.09 -4.27
N GLY A 86 -6.37 16.86 -4.34
CA GLY A 86 -5.64 15.76 -4.98
C GLY A 86 -4.68 15.00 -4.07
N MET A 87 -4.54 15.42 -2.82
CA MET A 87 -3.90 14.65 -1.75
C MET A 87 -4.96 13.92 -0.92
N GLU A 88 -4.57 12.87 -0.24
CA GLU A 88 -5.49 12.09 0.59
C GLU A 88 -5.87 12.82 1.88
N ALA A 89 -7.13 12.68 2.30
CA ALA A 89 -7.62 13.23 3.55
C ALA A 89 -7.07 12.48 4.76
N ILE A 90 -7.07 13.16 5.91
CA ILE A 90 -6.76 12.56 7.21
C ILE A 90 -8.02 12.48 8.09
N VAL A 91 -8.08 11.49 8.97
CA VAL A 91 -9.17 11.38 9.94
C VAL A 91 -8.94 12.37 11.09
N THR A 92 -9.92 13.24 11.31
CA THR A 92 -9.91 14.28 12.34
C THR A 92 -11.00 14.12 13.39
N GLY A 93 -11.91 13.18 13.18
CA GLY A 93 -12.96 12.86 14.14
C GLY A 93 -13.25 11.38 14.20
N HIS A 94 -13.25 10.84 15.42
CA HIS A 94 -13.37 9.42 15.70
C HIS A 94 -14.70 9.13 16.40
N PRO A 95 -15.49 8.11 15.95
CA PRO A 95 -16.76 7.75 16.60
C PRO A 95 -16.56 7.12 17.98
N VAL A 96 -15.47 6.42 18.22
CA VAL A 96 -15.09 5.84 19.52
C VAL A 96 -14.21 6.85 20.28
N LYS A 97 -14.83 7.65 21.15
CA LYS A 97 -14.12 8.67 21.94
C LYS A 97 -13.55 8.12 23.24
N ASN A 98 -14.23 7.14 23.81
CA ASN A 98 -13.81 6.42 25.00
C ASN A 98 -13.84 4.92 24.72
N PRO A 99 -13.02 4.09 25.39
CA PRO A 99 -12.97 2.65 25.13
C PRO A 99 -14.35 1.97 25.13
N GLU A 100 -15.24 2.33 26.05
CA GLU A 100 -16.58 1.75 26.18
C GLU A 100 -17.52 2.06 25.01
N ASP A 101 -17.24 3.08 24.21
CA ASP A 101 -18.05 3.43 23.02
C ASP A 101 -18.03 2.32 21.98
N VAL A 102 -17.04 1.43 22.02
CA VAL A 102 -16.94 0.27 21.11
C VAL A 102 -18.14 -0.65 21.20
N PHE A 103 -18.75 -0.77 22.40
CA PHE A 103 -19.90 -1.66 22.59
C PHE A 103 -21.15 -1.16 21.87
N THR A 104 -21.28 0.14 21.69
CA THR A 104 -22.42 0.79 21.02
C THR A 104 -22.14 1.12 19.56
N LEU A 105 -20.88 1.01 19.09
CA LEU A 105 -20.52 1.23 17.68
C LEU A 105 -21.28 0.26 16.78
N GLU A 106 -22.07 0.77 15.84
CA GLU A 106 -22.76 -0.07 14.87
C GLU A 106 -21.86 -0.43 13.67
N ILE A 107 -21.93 -1.68 13.23
CA ILE A 107 -21.29 -2.12 11.98
C ILE A 107 -22.08 -1.53 10.80
N PRO A 108 -21.43 -0.86 9.83
CA PRO A 108 -22.10 -0.31 8.67
C PRO A 108 -22.88 -1.36 7.87
N LYS A 109 -23.99 -0.94 7.27
CA LYS A 109 -24.91 -1.85 6.55
C LYS A 109 -24.67 -1.94 5.05
N ASN A 110 -23.75 -1.12 4.51
CA ASN A 110 -23.39 -1.17 3.09
C ASN A 110 -22.79 -2.53 2.70
N ARG A 111 -23.01 -2.93 1.46
CA ARG A 111 -22.63 -4.23 0.90
C ARG A 111 -22.12 -4.01 -0.53
N ASP A 112 -21.19 -3.07 -0.70
CA ASP A 112 -20.68 -2.68 -2.02
C ASP A 112 -19.38 -3.41 -2.42
N GLY A 113 -18.83 -4.20 -1.49
CA GLY A 113 -17.59 -4.96 -1.69
C GLY A 113 -16.35 -4.07 -1.76
N ARG A 114 -16.37 -2.90 -1.13
CA ARG A 114 -15.23 -1.99 -1.05
C ARG A 114 -14.44 -2.26 0.23
N LEU A 115 -13.14 -2.40 0.06
CA LEU A 115 -12.15 -2.41 1.12
C LEU A 115 -11.13 -1.33 0.79
N PRO A 116 -11.29 -0.11 1.31
CA PRO A 116 -10.36 0.97 1.09
C PRO A 116 -9.00 0.65 1.72
N HIS A 117 -7.98 1.42 1.37
CA HIS A 117 -6.73 1.43 2.12
C HIS A 117 -7.00 1.63 3.61
N GLY A 118 -6.24 0.97 4.49
CA GLY A 118 -6.50 1.01 5.92
C GLY A 118 -7.73 0.22 6.37
N PHE A 119 -8.01 -0.93 5.71
CA PHE A 119 -9.26 -1.68 5.94
C PHE A 119 -9.31 -2.41 7.28
N MET A 120 -8.17 -2.75 7.90
CA MET A 120 -8.15 -3.52 9.15
C MET A 120 -7.47 -2.77 10.31
N TYR A 121 -6.14 -2.64 10.29
CA TYR A 121 -5.41 -2.01 11.40
C TYR A 121 -5.63 -0.50 11.47
N LEU A 122 -5.40 0.21 10.35
CA LEU A 122 -5.67 1.66 10.31
C LEU A 122 -7.13 1.97 10.62
N ARG A 123 -8.07 1.10 10.22
CA ARG A 123 -9.49 1.28 10.56
C ARG A 123 -9.72 1.33 12.07
N LEU A 124 -8.98 0.57 12.88
CA LEU A 124 -9.08 0.66 14.34
C LEU A 124 -8.62 2.04 14.84
N LEU A 125 -7.56 2.58 14.22
CA LEU A 125 -7.05 3.93 14.53
C LEU A 125 -8.02 5.02 14.05
N ASP A 126 -8.61 4.87 12.88
CA ASP A 126 -9.62 5.80 12.36
C ASP A 126 -10.84 5.88 13.26
N LEU A 127 -11.25 4.73 13.80
CA LEU A 127 -12.43 4.63 14.67
C LEU A 127 -12.19 5.22 16.06
N SER A 128 -11.00 5.08 16.63
CA SER A 128 -10.75 5.42 18.04
C SER A 128 -9.68 6.49 18.27
N GLY A 129 -8.93 6.87 17.25
CA GLY A 129 -7.73 7.68 17.38
C GLY A 129 -6.52 6.85 17.86
N PHE A 130 -5.31 7.33 17.53
CA PHE A 130 -4.08 6.58 17.82
C PHE A 130 -3.88 6.31 19.31
N GLU A 131 -3.97 7.33 20.17
CA GLU A 131 -3.73 7.19 21.60
C GLU A 131 -4.72 6.22 22.26
N ASN A 132 -6.01 6.35 21.94
CA ASN A 132 -7.05 5.50 22.50
C ASN A 132 -6.90 4.04 22.01
N ALA A 133 -6.61 3.83 20.72
CA ALA A 133 -6.31 2.50 20.19
C ALA A 133 -5.12 1.87 20.92
N MET A 134 -3.99 2.61 21.06
CA MET A 134 -2.81 2.08 21.74
C MET A 134 -3.06 1.76 23.20
N THR A 135 -3.89 2.57 23.89
CA THR A 135 -4.31 2.31 25.27
C THR A 135 -5.12 1.01 25.36
N MET A 136 -6.13 0.83 24.51
CA MET A 136 -6.93 -0.41 24.47
C MET A 136 -6.06 -1.64 24.17
N PHE A 137 -5.11 -1.53 23.23
CA PHE A 137 -4.15 -2.61 22.94
C PHE A 137 -3.21 -2.91 24.13
N ALA A 138 -2.85 -1.89 24.92
CA ALA A 138 -1.97 -2.07 26.09
C ALA A 138 -2.71 -2.70 27.27
N GLU A 139 -3.98 -2.35 27.46
CA GLU A 139 -4.85 -2.89 28.49
C GLU A 139 -5.33 -4.31 28.18
N GLU A 140 -5.35 -4.70 26.89
CA GLU A 140 -5.75 -6.02 26.41
C GLU A 140 -7.15 -6.45 26.88
N GLY A 141 -8.07 -5.46 27.03
CA GLY A 141 -9.42 -5.63 27.52
C GLY A 141 -10.42 -6.10 26.45
N GLU A 142 -11.68 -6.26 26.85
CA GLU A 142 -12.78 -6.64 25.98
C GLU A 142 -13.07 -5.58 24.90
N GLU A 143 -12.69 -4.33 25.15
CA GLU A 143 -12.90 -3.19 24.25
C GLU A 143 -12.14 -3.36 22.94
N ILE A 144 -10.84 -3.71 23.00
CA ILE A 144 -10.05 -3.90 21.79
C ILE A 144 -10.49 -5.16 21.02
N GLU A 145 -10.83 -6.23 21.71
CA GLU A 145 -11.33 -7.46 21.08
C GLU A 145 -12.67 -7.21 20.38
N THR A 146 -13.58 -6.45 21.02
CA THR A 146 -14.87 -6.06 20.42
C THR A 146 -14.67 -5.17 19.19
N LEU A 147 -13.77 -4.19 19.24
CA LEU A 147 -13.50 -3.32 18.11
C LEU A 147 -12.94 -4.09 16.91
N ILE A 148 -11.96 -4.96 17.16
CA ILE A 148 -11.37 -5.85 16.15
C ILE A 148 -12.45 -6.74 15.51
N ASP A 149 -13.30 -7.38 16.33
CA ASP A 149 -14.36 -8.28 15.83
C ASP A 149 -15.36 -7.53 14.91
N LYS A 150 -15.74 -6.31 15.28
CA LYS A 150 -16.64 -5.48 14.45
C LYS A 150 -16.02 -5.13 13.10
N VAL A 151 -14.76 -4.70 13.08
CA VAL A 151 -14.04 -4.37 11.83
C VAL A 151 -13.83 -5.64 10.99
N LEU A 152 -13.40 -6.72 11.59
CA LEU A 152 -13.23 -8.01 10.93
C LEU A 152 -14.54 -8.52 10.33
N THR A 153 -15.64 -8.45 11.07
CA THR A 153 -16.99 -8.84 10.60
C THR A 153 -17.40 -8.01 9.39
N TYR A 154 -17.21 -6.69 9.42
CA TYR A 154 -17.48 -5.82 8.28
C TYR A 154 -16.64 -6.21 7.06
N ASN A 155 -15.34 -6.39 7.24
CA ASN A 155 -14.42 -6.75 6.15
C ASN A 155 -14.76 -8.09 5.51
N LYS A 156 -15.14 -9.10 6.30
CA LYS A 156 -15.60 -10.41 5.79
C LYS A 156 -16.81 -10.25 4.87
N ILE A 157 -17.78 -9.43 5.27
CA ILE A 157 -18.96 -9.13 4.46
C ILE A 157 -18.57 -8.46 3.14
N GLN A 158 -17.66 -7.47 3.18
CA GLN A 158 -17.21 -6.79 1.97
C GLN A 158 -16.45 -7.74 1.03
N ILE A 159 -15.59 -8.61 1.57
CA ILE A 159 -14.90 -9.65 0.77
C ILE A 159 -15.92 -10.58 0.10
N GLU A 160 -16.93 -11.04 0.82
CA GLU A 160 -17.99 -11.88 0.23
C GLU A 160 -18.71 -11.17 -0.92
N CYS A 161 -19.03 -9.90 -0.76
CA CYS A 161 -19.68 -9.09 -1.80
C CYS A 161 -18.77 -8.84 -3.03
N ALA A 162 -17.45 -8.81 -2.84
CA ALA A 162 -16.47 -8.57 -3.89
C ALA A 162 -15.84 -9.85 -4.43
N MET A 163 -16.23 -11.02 -3.95
CA MET A 163 -15.50 -12.28 -4.13
C MET A 163 -15.08 -12.56 -5.58
N ASP A 164 -15.98 -12.34 -6.53
CA ASP A 164 -15.68 -12.62 -7.95
C ASP A 164 -14.64 -11.66 -8.57
N ARG A 165 -14.39 -10.50 -7.93
CA ARG A 165 -13.34 -9.56 -8.36
C ARG A 165 -11.95 -10.06 -8.02
N PHE A 166 -11.83 -11.01 -7.10
CA PHE A 166 -10.56 -11.55 -6.59
C PHE A 166 -10.11 -12.83 -7.31
N SER A 167 -10.70 -13.18 -8.45
CA SER A 167 -10.41 -14.44 -9.13
C SER A 167 -8.96 -14.61 -9.62
N GLU A 168 -8.26 -13.52 -9.92
CA GLU A 168 -6.87 -13.55 -10.39
C GLU A 168 -5.91 -12.87 -9.40
N MET A 169 -6.22 -11.64 -8.98
CA MET A 169 -5.42 -10.87 -8.04
C MET A 169 -6.31 -10.05 -7.13
N ALA A 170 -5.96 -10.04 -5.85
CA ALA A 170 -6.55 -9.19 -4.82
C ALA A 170 -5.48 -8.24 -4.28
N MET A 171 -5.74 -6.93 -4.37
CA MET A 171 -4.84 -5.89 -3.88
C MET A 171 -5.42 -5.30 -2.61
N PHE A 172 -4.60 -5.26 -1.56
CA PHE A 172 -4.95 -4.70 -0.26
C PHE A 172 -3.87 -3.70 0.18
N GLY A 173 -4.26 -2.75 1.03
CA GLY A 173 -3.35 -1.81 1.66
C GLY A 173 -3.78 -1.53 3.10
N ASP A 174 -2.82 -1.59 4.02
CA ASP A 174 -3.04 -1.24 5.43
C ASP A 174 -1.68 -0.93 6.07
N ASP A 175 -1.48 0.29 6.58
CA ASP A 175 -0.17 0.74 7.06
C ASP A 175 0.10 0.22 8.47
N LEU A 176 0.89 -0.84 8.54
CA LEU A 176 1.14 -1.60 9.77
C LEU A 176 2.33 -1.07 10.57
N GLY A 177 3.22 -0.33 9.91
CA GLY A 177 4.46 0.16 10.51
C GLY A 177 4.43 1.65 10.83
N MET A 178 5.30 2.04 11.74
CA MET A 178 5.73 3.42 11.95
C MET A 178 7.09 3.66 11.29
N GLN A 179 7.71 4.82 11.51
CA GLN A 179 8.97 5.17 10.86
C GLN A 179 10.12 4.18 11.12
N SER A 180 10.19 3.57 12.31
CA SER A 180 11.30 2.70 12.71
C SER A 180 10.90 1.39 13.40
N SER A 181 9.63 1.15 13.59
CA SER A 181 9.10 -0.04 14.29
C SER A 181 7.62 -0.23 14.01
N LEU A 182 7.07 -1.35 14.45
CA LEU A 182 5.62 -1.55 14.54
C LEU A 182 5.09 -0.81 15.78
N ALA A 183 3.97 -0.09 15.65
CA ALA A 183 3.34 0.58 16.80
C ALA A 183 2.93 -0.41 17.89
N LEU A 184 2.38 -1.55 17.50
CA LEU A 184 1.98 -2.63 18.42
C LEU A 184 3.15 -3.49 18.89
N GLY A 185 4.30 -3.41 18.22
CA GLY A 185 5.33 -4.42 18.32
C GLY A 185 4.92 -5.77 17.69
N PRO A 186 5.87 -6.65 17.37
CA PRO A 186 5.57 -7.87 16.62
C PRO A 186 4.72 -8.87 17.41
N GLU A 187 4.86 -8.94 18.73
CA GLU A 187 4.11 -9.89 19.56
C GLU A 187 2.61 -9.57 19.59
N ARG A 188 2.24 -8.30 19.86
CA ARG A 188 0.82 -7.88 19.85
C ARG A 188 0.24 -7.92 18.45
N TRP A 189 1.03 -7.56 17.43
CA TRP A 189 0.59 -7.69 16.05
C TRP A 189 0.24 -9.16 15.72
N ARG A 190 1.09 -10.13 16.11
CA ARG A 190 0.82 -11.56 15.94
C ARG A 190 -0.41 -12.03 16.73
N LYS A 191 -0.63 -11.48 17.91
CA LYS A 191 -1.78 -11.84 18.76
C LYS A 191 -3.10 -11.36 18.13
N TYR A 192 -3.16 -10.11 17.71
CA TYR A 192 -4.42 -9.46 17.35
C TYR A 192 -4.65 -9.33 15.84
N MET A 193 -3.63 -8.96 15.07
CA MET A 193 -3.79 -8.63 13.65
C MET A 193 -3.56 -9.83 12.74
N LYS A 194 -2.54 -10.64 12.99
CA LYS A 194 -2.24 -11.81 12.16
C LYS A 194 -3.44 -12.73 11.95
N PRO A 195 -4.24 -13.08 12.98
CA PRO A 195 -5.43 -13.90 12.80
C PRO A 195 -6.47 -13.28 11.87
N CYS A 196 -6.64 -11.95 11.93
CA CYS A 196 -7.58 -11.22 11.09
C CYS A 196 -7.17 -11.29 9.61
N PHE A 197 -5.90 -10.99 9.29
CA PHE A 197 -5.38 -11.09 7.93
C PHE A 197 -5.44 -12.53 7.40
N ALA A 198 -5.06 -13.51 8.22
CA ALA A 198 -5.14 -14.92 7.85
C ALA A 198 -6.58 -15.36 7.52
N GLU A 199 -7.58 -14.91 8.30
CA GLU A 199 -8.99 -15.21 8.04
C GLU A 199 -9.46 -14.55 6.75
N LEU A 200 -9.21 -13.25 6.56
CA LEU A 200 -9.66 -12.50 5.38
C LEU A 200 -9.04 -13.05 4.08
N TYR A 201 -7.73 -13.25 4.05
CA TYR A 201 -7.05 -13.80 2.88
C TYR A 201 -7.39 -15.28 2.67
N GLY A 202 -7.56 -16.03 3.77
CA GLY A 202 -8.02 -17.41 3.74
C GLY A 202 -9.39 -17.59 3.09
N MET A 203 -10.33 -16.66 3.26
CA MET A 203 -11.63 -16.67 2.57
C MET A 203 -11.46 -16.62 1.05
N ILE A 204 -10.59 -15.74 0.56
CA ILE A 204 -10.30 -15.59 -0.88
C ILE A 204 -9.60 -16.84 -1.42
N LYS A 205 -8.52 -17.26 -0.78
CA LYS A 205 -7.75 -18.45 -1.17
C LYS A 205 -8.58 -19.73 -1.14
N LYS A 206 -9.53 -19.84 -0.23
CA LYS A 206 -10.47 -20.98 -0.19
C LYS A 206 -11.37 -21.04 -1.41
N ARG A 207 -11.82 -19.87 -1.92
CA ARG A 207 -12.67 -19.79 -3.12
C ARG A 207 -11.86 -19.85 -4.40
N TYR A 208 -10.70 -19.23 -4.43
CA TYR A 208 -9.79 -19.11 -5.57
C TYR A 208 -8.35 -19.38 -5.11
N PRO A 209 -7.92 -20.66 -5.06
CA PRO A 209 -6.61 -21.02 -4.52
C PRO A 209 -5.41 -20.39 -5.25
N GLU A 210 -5.58 -20.08 -6.53
CA GLU A 210 -4.52 -19.48 -7.36
C GLU A 210 -4.49 -17.96 -7.36
N THR A 211 -5.44 -17.30 -6.69
CA THR A 211 -5.45 -15.83 -6.56
C THR A 211 -4.16 -15.34 -5.95
N LEU A 212 -3.56 -14.33 -6.57
CA LEU A 212 -2.43 -13.63 -5.99
C LEU A 212 -2.92 -12.55 -5.01
N ILE A 213 -2.38 -12.55 -3.79
CA ILE A 213 -2.65 -11.51 -2.81
C ILE A 213 -1.44 -10.58 -2.74
N TYR A 214 -1.69 -9.32 -3.10
CA TYR A 214 -0.75 -8.22 -3.00
C TYR A 214 -1.12 -7.36 -1.80
N MET A 215 -0.14 -7.05 -0.95
CA MET A 215 -0.34 -6.24 0.26
C MET A 215 0.61 -5.05 0.27
N HIS A 216 0.03 -3.85 0.13
CA HIS A 216 0.73 -2.60 0.39
C HIS A 216 0.72 -2.30 1.90
N THR A 217 1.84 -1.82 2.40
CA THR A 217 1.94 -1.37 3.80
C THR A 217 3.09 -0.38 3.97
N ASP A 218 2.77 0.79 4.46
CA ASP A 218 3.75 1.79 4.84
C ASP A 218 4.38 1.47 6.20
N GLY A 219 5.54 2.08 6.42
CA GLY A 219 6.30 1.97 7.65
C GLY A 219 7.22 0.76 7.76
N CYS A 220 7.82 0.62 8.94
CA CYS A 220 8.78 -0.41 9.27
C CYS A 220 8.06 -1.72 9.65
N ILE A 221 8.12 -2.71 8.75
CA ILE A 221 7.38 -3.98 8.87
C ILE A 221 8.26 -5.22 8.71
N HIS A 222 9.57 -5.06 8.56
CA HIS A 222 10.46 -6.19 8.22
C HIS A 222 10.36 -7.37 9.20
N GLU A 223 9.99 -7.15 10.47
CA GLU A 223 9.84 -8.20 11.48
C GLU A 223 8.61 -9.09 11.29
N ILE A 224 7.59 -8.60 10.55
CA ILE A 224 6.33 -9.31 10.30
C ILE A 224 6.13 -9.72 8.84
N MET A 225 7.08 -9.41 7.95
CA MET A 225 6.99 -9.86 6.55
C MET A 225 6.80 -11.37 6.40
N PRO A 226 7.52 -12.24 7.15
CA PRO A 226 7.27 -13.67 7.14
C PRO A 226 5.85 -14.03 7.57
N ASP A 227 5.33 -13.37 8.59
CA ASP A 227 3.97 -13.58 9.10
C ASP A 227 2.91 -13.21 8.05
N LEU A 228 3.13 -12.14 7.27
CA LEU A 228 2.21 -11.76 6.17
C LEU A 228 2.17 -12.85 5.09
N ILE A 229 3.31 -13.46 4.74
CA ILE A 229 3.34 -14.61 3.81
C ILE A 229 2.56 -15.80 4.39
N GLU A 230 2.71 -16.09 5.69
CA GLU A 230 1.93 -17.13 6.35
C GLU A 230 0.42 -16.85 6.35
N CYS A 231 0.01 -15.59 6.36
CA CYS A 231 -1.39 -15.17 6.19
C CYS A 231 -1.92 -15.38 4.76
N GLY A 232 -1.06 -15.67 3.79
CA GLY A 232 -1.43 -15.92 2.40
C GLY A 232 -1.10 -14.79 1.42
N VAL A 233 -0.30 -13.80 1.84
CA VAL A 233 0.20 -12.76 0.93
C VAL A 233 1.23 -13.36 -0.02
N ASP A 234 1.10 -13.09 -1.33
CA ASP A 234 2.03 -13.57 -2.35
C ASP A 234 3.09 -12.52 -2.70
N MET A 235 2.81 -11.22 -2.53
CA MET A 235 3.75 -10.12 -2.74
C MET A 235 3.47 -8.98 -1.76
N ILE A 236 4.50 -8.50 -1.10
CA ILE A 236 4.43 -7.35 -0.19
C ILE A 236 4.96 -6.11 -0.90
N ASN A 237 4.34 -4.95 -0.67
CA ASN A 237 4.86 -3.66 -1.12
C ASN A 237 5.33 -2.84 0.08
N PRO A 238 6.59 -3.02 0.52
CA PRO A 238 7.18 -2.32 1.64
C PRO A 238 7.87 -1.04 1.20
N GLN A 239 7.95 -0.05 2.09
CA GLN A 239 8.75 1.15 1.89
C GLN A 239 10.24 0.88 2.10
N PHE A 240 11.09 1.43 1.20
CA PHE A 240 12.54 1.36 1.30
C PHE A 240 13.06 1.97 2.61
N ARG A 241 12.74 3.27 2.84
CA ARG A 241 13.32 4.05 3.94
C ARG A 241 13.02 3.47 5.31
N ALA A 242 11.77 3.12 5.58
CA ALA A 242 11.34 2.64 6.89
C ALA A 242 11.92 1.26 7.25
N ASN A 243 12.13 0.40 6.25
CA ASN A 243 12.64 -0.95 6.47
C ASN A 243 14.18 -1.02 6.39
N GLY A 244 14.81 -0.18 5.57
CA GLY A 244 16.25 -0.20 5.28
C GLY A 244 16.67 -1.38 4.41
N ILE A 245 17.62 -1.12 3.50
CA ILE A 245 18.06 -2.13 2.52
C ILE A 245 18.62 -3.40 3.17
N ASP A 246 19.39 -3.26 4.25
CA ASP A 246 19.99 -4.41 4.94
C ASP A 246 18.95 -5.36 5.52
N ASN A 247 17.87 -4.82 6.13
CA ASN A 247 16.77 -5.64 6.65
C ASN A 247 15.96 -6.29 5.51
N LEU A 248 15.71 -5.57 4.42
CA LEU A 248 15.03 -6.13 3.25
C LEU A 248 15.83 -7.27 2.63
N VAL A 249 17.16 -7.09 2.46
CA VAL A 249 18.06 -8.16 1.98
C VAL A 249 18.08 -9.34 2.95
N ARG A 250 18.19 -9.08 4.24
CA ARG A 250 18.19 -10.13 5.26
C ARG A 250 16.90 -10.95 5.21
N VAL A 251 15.75 -10.29 5.35
CA VAL A 251 14.45 -10.98 5.48
C VAL A 251 13.98 -11.56 4.15
N CYS A 252 14.09 -10.80 3.06
CA CYS A 252 13.47 -11.18 1.78
C CYS A 252 14.40 -11.92 0.82
N ARG A 253 15.71 -12.09 1.16
CA ARG A 253 16.68 -12.73 0.26
C ARG A 253 17.52 -13.78 0.94
N ARG A 254 17.96 -13.57 2.20
CA ARG A 254 18.86 -14.48 2.91
C ARG A 254 18.12 -15.48 3.79
N GLU A 255 17.16 -15.02 4.61
CA GLU A 255 16.38 -15.90 5.50
C GLU A 255 15.35 -16.70 4.70
N GLN A 256 14.65 -16.04 3.79
CA GLN A 256 13.72 -16.67 2.84
C GLN A 256 13.56 -15.79 1.59
N ILE A 257 12.97 -16.34 0.54
CA ILE A 257 12.62 -15.54 -0.64
C ILE A 257 11.18 -15.05 -0.48
N ILE A 258 11.04 -13.75 -0.18
CA ILE A 258 9.75 -13.06 -0.16
C ILE A 258 9.66 -12.18 -1.42
N PRO A 259 8.66 -12.38 -2.28
CA PRO A 259 8.40 -11.46 -3.37
C PRO A 259 7.99 -10.09 -2.81
N ILE A 260 8.70 -9.04 -3.25
CA ILE A 260 8.41 -7.66 -2.89
C ILE A 260 8.26 -6.78 -4.13
N ASN A 261 7.33 -5.84 -4.07
CA ASN A 261 7.25 -4.71 -4.98
C ASN A 261 7.73 -3.48 -4.20
N LEU A 262 9.05 -3.22 -4.26
CA LEU A 262 9.69 -2.23 -3.39
C LEU A 262 9.22 -0.82 -3.71
N ASP A 263 8.68 -0.13 -2.73
CA ASP A 263 8.38 1.29 -2.82
C ASP A 263 9.66 2.12 -2.66
N LEU A 264 10.01 2.86 -3.70
CA LEU A 264 11.19 3.72 -3.69
C LEU A 264 11.09 4.81 -2.62
N ASP A 265 12.22 5.34 -2.21
CA ASP A 265 12.29 6.36 -1.18
C ASP A 265 11.63 7.68 -1.61
N ARG A 266 10.31 7.79 -1.35
CA ARG A 266 9.52 8.98 -1.66
C ARG A 266 10.03 10.26 -0.96
N GLN A 267 10.73 10.13 0.16
CA GLN A 267 11.30 11.26 0.91
C GLN A 267 12.64 11.73 0.33
N LEU A 268 13.31 10.89 -0.46
CA LEU A 268 14.52 11.26 -1.18
C LEU A 268 14.21 12.07 -2.44
N LEU A 269 13.22 11.64 -3.22
CA LEU A 269 12.94 12.16 -4.56
C LEU A 269 12.75 13.69 -4.63
N PRO A 270 12.10 14.37 -3.65
CA PRO A 270 11.95 15.82 -3.69
C PRO A 270 13.26 16.61 -3.58
N PHE A 271 14.28 16.05 -2.94
CA PHE A 271 15.49 16.78 -2.54
C PHE A 271 16.78 16.26 -3.20
N ALA A 272 16.73 15.12 -3.85
CA ALA A 272 17.90 14.48 -4.46
C ALA A 272 18.28 15.15 -5.79
N THR A 273 19.55 15.02 -6.14
CA THR A 273 19.99 15.29 -7.52
C THR A 273 19.66 14.08 -8.41
N PRO A 274 19.58 14.25 -9.74
CA PRO A 274 19.38 13.13 -10.67
C PRO A 274 20.37 11.99 -10.46
N SER A 275 21.65 12.27 -10.20
CA SER A 275 22.66 11.23 -9.90
C SER A 275 22.30 10.43 -8.64
N GLN A 276 21.89 11.09 -7.56
CA GLN A 276 21.48 10.41 -6.33
C GLN A 276 20.23 9.54 -6.52
N ILE A 277 19.32 9.97 -7.41
CA ILE A 277 18.14 9.16 -7.78
C ILE A 277 18.57 7.90 -8.52
N HIS A 278 19.48 8.02 -9.49
CA HIS A 278 20.04 6.87 -10.20
C HIS A 278 20.77 5.91 -9.25
N ASP A 279 21.59 6.43 -8.32
CA ASP A 279 22.30 5.63 -7.33
C ASP A 279 21.31 4.89 -6.41
N HIS A 280 20.21 5.54 -6.00
CA HIS A 280 19.18 4.92 -5.18
C HIS A 280 18.47 3.77 -5.91
N VAL A 281 18.06 3.98 -7.17
CA VAL A 281 17.44 2.90 -7.97
C VAL A 281 18.41 1.75 -8.19
N ALA A 282 19.70 2.06 -8.46
CA ALA A 282 20.76 1.07 -8.58
C ALA A 282 20.88 0.24 -7.30
N GLU A 283 21.03 0.88 -6.14
CA GLU A 283 21.11 0.22 -4.84
C GLU A 283 19.94 -0.74 -4.60
N CYS A 284 18.70 -0.27 -4.84
CA CYS A 284 17.50 -1.08 -4.68
C CYS A 284 17.54 -2.34 -5.56
N VAL A 285 17.84 -2.16 -6.84
CA VAL A 285 17.84 -3.26 -7.81
C VAL A 285 19.01 -4.22 -7.56
N GLU A 286 20.23 -3.73 -7.45
CA GLU A 286 21.44 -4.56 -7.30
C GLU A 286 21.42 -5.37 -6.00
N SER A 287 20.88 -4.79 -4.92
CA SER A 287 20.81 -5.48 -3.62
C SER A 287 19.71 -6.55 -3.55
N LEU A 288 18.63 -6.38 -4.29
CA LEU A 288 17.41 -7.20 -4.14
C LEU A 288 17.09 -8.08 -5.36
N TYR A 289 17.82 -7.91 -6.46
CA TYR A 289 17.61 -8.70 -7.67
C TYR A 289 17.90 -10.19 -7.46
N LEU A 290 17.01 -11.03 -7.98
CA LEU A 290 17.21 -12.45 -8.15
C LEU A 290 16.81 -12.83 -9.58
N PRO A 291 17.61 -13.65 -10.30
CA PRO A 291 17.29 -14.02 -11.69
C PRO A 291 15.92 -14.69 -11.86
N GLN A 292 15.49 -15.46 -10.85
CA GLN A 292 14.18 -16.14 -10.86
C GLN A 292 12.99 -15.20 -10.63
N GLY A 293 13.21 -13.95 -10.16
CA GLY A 293 12.16 -12.99 -9.84
C GLY A 293 12.12 -12.63 -8.35
N GLY A 294 10.97 -12.25 -7.84
CA GLY A 294 10.77 -11.83 -6.45
C GLY A 294 11.01 -10.33 -6.23
N LEU A 295 11.34 -9.56 -7.27
CA LEU A 295 11.46 -8.10 -7.21
C LEU A 295 10.55 -7.45 -8.24
N GLY A 296 9.75 -6.50 -7.80
CA GLY A 296 9.13 -5.42 -8.54
C GLY A 296 9.51 -4.08 -7.93
N ILE A 297 9.33 -3.00 -8.65
CA ILE A 297 9.55 -1.64 -8.15
C ILE A 297 8.25 -0.85 -8.24
N ASN A 298 7.86 -0.25 -7.14
CA ASN A 298 6.77 0.71 -7.04
C ASN A 298 7.32 2.14 -7.02
N LEU A 299 6.70 3.00 -7.79
CA LEU A 299 6.99 4.43 -7.82
C LEU A 299 5.69 5.20 -7.69
N GLU A 300 5.59 6.06 -6.70
CA GLU A 300 4.51 7.03 -6.55
C GLU A 300 5.06 8.45 -6.76
N LEU A 301 4.50 9.17 -7.71
CA LEU A 301 4.85 10.55 -8.02
C LEU A 301 3.80 11.51 -7.50
N ASN A 302 4.21 12.45 -6.64
CA ASN A 302 3.40 13.53 -6.12
C ASN A 302 3.98 14.90 -6.55
N TYR A 303 3.23 15.97 -6.36
CA TYR A 303 3.58 17.32 -6.83
C TYR A 303 4.76 17.95 -6.08
N GLU A 304 5.18 17.40 -4.95
CA GLU A 304 6.36 17.86 -4.20
C GLU A 304 7.67 17.45 -4.90
N ILE A 305 7.61 16.46 -5.80
CA ILE A 305 8.77 15.99 -6.56
C ILE A 305 8.98 16.92 -7.77
N PRO A 306 10.15 17.59 -7.90
CA PRO A 306 10.46 18.39 -9.09
C PRO A 306 10.32 17.56 -10.39
N ILE A 307 9.81 18.17 -11.44
CA ILE A 307 9.58 17.47 -12.72
C ILE A 307 10.86 16.86 -13.28
N ASP A 308 12.01 17.51 -13.12
CA ASP A 308 13.30 16.96 -13.54
C ASP A 308 13.67 15.67 -12.74
N ASN A 309 13.27 15.63 -11.47
CA ASN A 309 13.46 14.43 -10.65
C ASN A 309 12.46 13.32 -11.02
N CYS A 310 11.24 13.68 -11.44
CA CYS A 310 10.31 12.70 -12.04
C CYS A 310 10.90 12.08 -13.31
N ALA A 311 11.49 12.87 -14.19
CA ALA A 311 12.17 12.36 -15.39
C ALA A 311 13.37 11.49 -15.02
N ALA A 312 14.20 11.92 -14.05
CA ALA A 312 15.39 11.19 -13.64
C ALA A 312 15.05 9.80 -13.04
N VAL A 313 14.00 9.69 -12.23
CA VAL A 313 13.60 8.39 -11.68
C VAL A 313 13.04 7.47 -12.75
N LEU A 314 12.28 7.98 -13.72
CA LEU A 314 11.77 7.18 -14.84
C LEU A 314 12.93 6.71 -15.74
N GLU A 315 13.93 7.56 -16.01
CA GLU A 315 15.15 7.18 -16.72
C GLU A 315 15.91 6.06 -16.00
N ALA A 316 16.09 6.20 -14.70
CA ALA A 316 16.75 5.17 -13.89
C ALA A 316 15.98 3.84 -13.93
N LEU A 317 14.65 3.89 -13.79
CA LEU A 317 13.80 2.69 -13.87
C LEU A 317 13.86 2.04 -15.25
N ASP A 318 13.82 2.80 -16.33
CA ASP A 318 13.94 2.27 -17.70
C ASP A 318 15.26 1.55 -17.93
N LYS A 319 16.35 2.11 -17.39
CA LYS A 319 17.67 1.49 -17.43
C LYS A 319 17.74 0.19 -16.61
N TYR A 320 17.27 0.23 -15.38
CA TYR A 320 17.48 -0.87 -14.42
C TYR A 320 16.43 -1.99 -14.52
N ARG A 321 15.28 -1.80 -15.15
CA ARG A 321 14.29 -2.88 -15.31
C ARG A 321 14.83 -4.10 -16.04
N PHE A 322 15.82 -3.94 -16.90
CA PHE A 322 16.49 -5.03 -17.63
C PHE A 322 17.76 -5.55 -16.95
N TYR A 323 18.01 -5.17 -15.70
CA TYR A 323 19.17 -5.64 -14.95
C TYR A 323 19.20 -7.17 -14.85
N LYS A 324 20.40 -7.77 -15.00
CA LYS A 324 20.58 -9.24 -15.03
C LYS A 324 21.62 -9.75 -14.04
N GLY A 325 22.17 -8.86 -13.18
CA GLY A 325 23.27 -9.17 -12.28
C GLY A 325 24.64 -8.87 -12.86
#